data_11d7fbc464e1d898a53f684f6ea2ba78
#
_entry.id   11d7fbc464e1d898a53f684f6ea2ba78
#
_cell.length_a   1.000
_cell.length_b   1.000
_cell.length_c   1.000
_cell.angle_alpha   90.00
_cell.angle_beta   90.00
_cell.angle_gamma   90.00
#
_symmetry.space_group_name_H-M   'P 1'
#
loop_
_entity.id
_entity.type
_entity.pdbx_description
1 polymer ?
#
loop_
_entity_poly.entity_id
_entity_poly.type
_entity_poly.pdbx_seq_one_letter_code
_entity_poly.pdbx_strand_id
1 'polypeptide(L)'
;MLVPGCANALTARIVEDLGFEAAYVTGAGVTNMYLGLPDLSFVSLTQLTEHVAAMRDCTELPLIVDADTGFGNAVNVGYTVRQLERAGASCIQIEDQVFPKKCGHFDGKEVVETEEFIAKIKAAVDARDHALIMARTDAAACTSFEDAVDRCRRTLEAGADVLFLEGPRTREEIAKIPEAANAPFLLNLVYGGNTPILTQQELAQMGFAMVLYANAALQAAISGMQRVLGHIKTTGSIDGMQSEVASFDERQRLVNKPFYDALEQKYAIG
;
A
#
# COMPACT_ATOMS: atom_id res chain seq x y z
N MET A 1 8.17 -6.13 -10.68
CA MET A 1 6.89 -6.81 -10.36
C MET A 1 5.73 -5.82 -10.32
N LEU A 2 4.47 -6.31 -10.46
CA LEU A 2 3.26 -5.51 -10.21
C LEU A 2 2.83 -5.72 -8.77
N VAL A 3 2.45 -4.63 -8.09
CA VAL A 3 2.04 -4.66 -6.69
C VAL A 3 0.68 -3.97 -6.55
N PRO A 4 -0.42 -4.71 -6.39
CA PRO A 4 -1.74 -4.10 -6.16
C PRO A 4 -1.93 -3.71 -4.71
N GLY A 5 -2.69 -2.62 -4.49
CA GLY A 5 -3.09 -2.16 -3.17
C GLY A 5 -4.22 -2.98 -2.58
N CYS A 6 -4.08 -3.31 -1.29
CA CYS A 6 -5.06 -4.05 -0.50
C CYS A 6 -5.53 -3.20 0.67
N ALA A 7 -6.84 -3.18 0.88
CA ALA A 7 -7.47 -2.46 1.99
C ALA A 7 -7.91 -3.39 3.15
N ASN A 8 -8.00 -4.69 2.90
CA ASN A 8 -8.48 -5.68 3.87
C ASN A 8 -8.09 -7.11 3.45
N ALA A 9 -8.33 -8.07 4.34
CA ALA A 9 -7.99 -9.47 4.16
C ALA A 9 -8.63 -10.11 2.91
N LEU A 10 -9.88 -9.75 2.55
CA LEU A 10 -10.50 -10.28 1.34
C LEU A 10 -9.79 -9.80 0.08
N THR A 11 -9.39 -8.53 0.03
CA THR A 11 -8.61 -8.00 -1.10
C THR A 11 -7.25 -8.71 -1.20
N ALA A 12 -6.58 -8.99 -0.08
CA ALA A 12 -5.30 -9.73 -0.08
C ALA A 12 -5.47 -11.15 -0.65
N ARG A 13 -6.54 -11.86 -0.29
CA ARG A 13 -6.87 -13.17 -0.89
C ARG A 13 -7.11 -13.10 -2.40
N ILE A 14 -7.82 -12.08 -2.88
CA ILE A 14 -8.07 -11.90 -4.31
C ILE A 14 -6.75 -11.64 -5.05
N VAL A 15 -5.87 -10.84 -4.47
CA VAL A 15 -4.54 -10.55 -5.03
C VAL A 15 -3.70 -11.83 -5.15
N GLU A 16 -3.69 -12.66 -4.11
CA GLU A 16 -3.00 -13.95 -4.11
C GLU A 16 -3.62 -14.93 -5.13
N ASP A 17 -4.94 -15.03 -5.17
CA ASP A 17 -5.67 -15.90 -6.10
C ASP A 17 -5.42 -15.54 -7.58
N LEU A 18 -5.20 -14.26 -7.86
CA LEU A 18 -4.83 -13.76 -9.20
C LEU A 18 -3.35 -13.98 -9.54
N GLY A 19 -2.54 -14.51 -8.62
CA GLY A 19 -1.13 -14.86 -8.85
C GLY A 19 -0.17 -13.67 -8.81
N PHE A 20 -0.49 -12.57 -8.12
CA PHE A 20 0.47 -11.51 -7.85
C PHE A 20 1.54 -11.97 -6.86
N GLU A 21 2.72 -11.35 -6.94
CA GLU A 21 3.92 -11.76 -6.17
C GLU A 21 4.03 -11.02 -4.81
N ALA A 22 3.30 -9.94 -4.61
CA ALA A 22 3.24 -9.15 -3.38
C ALA A 22 1.95 -8.35 -3.31
N ALA A 23 1.57 -7.93 -2.11
CA ALA A 23 0.44 -7.04 -1.85
C ALA A 23 0.89 -5.80 -1.07
N TYR A 24 0.30 -4.63 -1.40
CA TYR A 24 0.58 -3.38 -0.70
C TYR A 24 -0.59 -3.01 0.20
N VAL A 25 -0.36 -2.96 1.51
CA VAL A 25 -1.35 -2.52 2.49
C VAL A 25 -1.41 -0.99 2.43
N THR A 26 -2.38 -0.48 1.68
CA THR A 26 -2.49 0.96 1.38
C THR A 26 -3.17 1.73 2.50
N GLY A 27 -2.52 2.75 3.04
CA GLY A 27 -3.09 3.63 4.08
C GLY A 27 -4.40 4.28 3.63
N ALA A 28 -4.45 4.80 2.40
CA ALA A 28 -5.67 5.36 1.81
C ALA A 28 -6.78 4.30 1.70
N GLY A 29 -6.46 3.10 1.21
CA GLY A 29 -7.42 2.01 1.09
C GLY A 29 -8.00 1.60 2.44
N VAL A 30 -7.15 1.39 3.44
CA VAL A 30 -7.58 1.05 4.81
C VAL A 30 -8.46 2.15 5.37
N THR A 31 -8.04 3.42 5.32
CA THR A 31 -8.82 4.55 5.85
C THR A 31 -10.19 4.64 5.19
N ASN A 32 -10.27 4.55 3.86
CA ASN A 32 -11.53 4.67 3.14
C ASN A 32 -12.47 3.48 3.40
N MET A 33 -11.96 2.24 3.38
CA MET A 33 -12.80 1.05 3.51
C MET A 33 -13.21 0.76 4.96
N TYR A 34 -12.37 1.10 5.93
CA TYR A 34 -12.61 0.84 7.35
C TYR A 34 -13.38 1.96 8.04
N LEU A 35 -12.99 3.23 7.80
CA LEU A 35 -13.57 4.38 8.48
C LEU A 35 -14.55 5.17 7.62
N GLY A 36 -14.55 4.99 6.28
CA GLY A 36 -15.31 5.84 5.35
C GLY A 36 -14.82 7.30 5.34
N LEU A 37 -13.56 7.53 5.72
CA LEU A 37 -12.95 8.85 5.83
C LEU A 37 -11.85 9.04 4.77
N PRO A 38 -11.49 10.30 4.43
CA PRO A 38 -10.36 10.59 3.56
C PRO A 38 -9.03 10.20 4.22
N ASP A 39 -8.00 10.01 3.41
CA ASP A 39 -6.65 9.64 3.85
C ASP A 39 -5.91 10.85 4.44
N LEU A 40 -6.09 11.07 5.73
CA LEU A 40 -5.57 12.19 6.54
C LEU A 40 -5.08 11.72 7.92
N SER A 41 -4.39 10.59 7.99
CA SER A 41 -3.81 10.02 9.23
C SER A 41 -4.86 9.68 10.31
N PHE A 42 -6.07 9.25 9.93
CA PHE A 42 -7.10 8.85 10.89
C PHE A 42 -6.89 7.45 11.46
N VAL A 43 -6.20 6.58 10.73
CA VAL A 43 -5.90 5.21 11.19
C VAL A 43 -4.72 5.25 12.15
N SER A 44 -4.91 4.70 13.34
CA SER A 44 -3.83 4.58 14.34
C SER A 44 -2.91 3.39 14.03
N LEU A 45 -1.70 3.40 14.62
CA LEU A 45 -0.78 2.27 14.53
C LEU A 45 -1.44 0.95 14.96
N THR A 46 -2.22 0.95 16.05
CA THR A 46 -2.92 -0.25 16.54
C THR A 46 -3.88 -0.80 15.49
N GLN A 47 -4.71 0.05 14.91
CA GLN A 47 -5.66 -0.34 13.86
C GLN A 47 -4.94 -0.87 12.62
N LEU A 48 -3.86 -0.21 12.19
CA LEU A 48 -3.05 -0.69 11.07
C LEU A 48 -2.44 -2.07 11.36
N THR A 49 -1.89 -2.25 12.56
CA THR A 49 -1.30 -3.53 13.00
C THR A 49 -2.33 -4.66 12.98
N GLU A 50 -3.56 -4.42 13.47
CA GLU A 50 -4.66 -5.37 13.42
C GLU A 50 -5.06 -5.74 11.98
N HIS A 51 -5.09 -4.76 11.07
CA HIS A 51 -5.37 -5.01 9.65
C HIS A 51 -4.27 -5.86 8.99
N VAL A 52 -3.00 -5.55 9.27
CA VAL A 52 -1.86 -6.31 8.75
C VAL A 52 -1.91 -7.76 9.25
N ALA A 53 -2.16 -7.98 10.54
CA ALA A 53 -2.29 -9.31 11.13
C ALA A 53 -3.44 -10.11 10.47
N ALA A 54 -4.61 -9.49 10.29
CA ALA A 54 -5.74 -10.13 9.62
C ALA A 54 -5.46 -10.48 8.14
N MET A 55 -4.66 -9.66 7.45
CA MET A 55 -4.20 -9.99 6.09
C MET A 55 -3.18 -11.12 6.12
N ARG A 56 -2.21 -11.09 7.05
CA ARG A 56 -1.20 -12.15 7.20
C ARG A 56 -1.82 -13.52 7.48
N ASP A 57 -2.87 -13.56 8.30
CA ASP A 57 -3.59 -14.81 8.61
C ASP A 57 -4.28 -15.46 7.39
N CYS A 58 -4.48 -14.71 6.32
CA CYS A 58 -5.22 -15.20 5.15
C CYS A 58 -4.40 -15.31 3.86
N THR A 59 -3.16 -14.85 3.80
CA THR A 59 -2.29 -14.90 2.61
C THR A 59 -0.84 -15.18 2.98
N GLU A 60 -0.09 -15.86 2.11
CA GLU A 60 1.36 -16.03 2.24
C GLU A 60 2.17 -14.98 1.44
N LEU A 61 1.50 -14.08 0.72
CA LEU A 61 2.17 -13.03 -0.05
C LEU A 61 3.03 -12.13 0.83
N PRO A 62 4.19 -11.67 0.37
CA PRO A 62 4.88 -10.55 1.00
C PRO A 62 3.97 -9.33 1.11
N LEU A 63 3.83 -8.78 2.34
CA LEU A 63 3.04 -7.59 2.62
C LEU A 63 3.96 -6.37 2.71
N ILE A 64 3.80 -5.42 1.80
CA ILE A 64 4.41 -4.09 1.85
C ILE A 64 3.43 -3.18 2.57
N VAL A 65 3.79 -2.62 3.72
CA VAL A 65 2.87 -1.87 4.57
C VAL A 65 3.20 -0.39 4.54
N ASP A 66 2.21 0.42 4.17
CA ASP A 66 2.24 1.87 4.28
C ASP A 66 2.07 2.27 5.75
N ALA A 67 3.16 2.70 6.38
CA ALA A 67 3.19 3.14 7.78
C ALA A 67 3.13 4.68 7.90
N ASP A 68 2.61 5.37 6.89
CA ASP A 68 2.55 6.84 6.88
C ASP A 68 3.92 7.45 7.26
N THR A 69 3.93 8.42 8.18
CA THR A 69 5.16 9.08 8.67
C THR A 69 5.85 8.32 9.82
N GLY A 70 5.40 7.09 10.13
CA GLY A 70 5.92 6.26 11.22
C GLY A 70 5.27 6.51 12.58
N PHE A 71 4.13 7.20 12.63
CA PHE A 71 3.31 7.48 13.83
C PHE A 71 4.05 8.26 14.94
N GLY A 72 4.96 9.15 14.57
CA GLY A 72 5.66 10.04 15.49
C GLY A 72 7.08 10.38 15.06
N ASN A 73 7.96 10.60 16.04
CA ASN A 73 9.38 10.87 15.80
C ASN A 73 10.18 9.57 15.60
N ALA A 74 11.50 9.65 15.43
CA ALA A 74 12.38 8.51 15.22
C ALA A 74 12.24 7.41 16.29
N VAL A 75 11.99 7.77 17.57
CA VAL A 75 11.79 6.79 18.65
C VAL A 75 10.49 6.00 18.44
N ASN A 76 9.41 6.69 18.02
CA ASN A 76 8.13 6.06 17.71
C ASN A 76 8.26 5.15 16.48
N VAL A 77 9.01 5.56 15.46
CA VAL A 77 9.27 4.75 14.26
C VAL A 77 9.86 3.38 14.62
N GLY A 78 10.84 3.33 15.52
CA GLY A 78 11.40 2.05 15.95
C GLY A 78 10.36 1.14 16.64
N TYR A 79 9.39 1.72 17.36
CA TYR A 79 8.28 0.95 17.92
C TYR A 79 7.32 0.48 16.82
N THR A 80 6.97 1.36 15.88
CA THR A 80 6.09 1.08 14.73
C THR A 80 6.62 -0.11 13.90
N VAL A 81 7.90 -0.10 13.58
CA VAL A 81 8.54 -1.17 12.79
C VAL A 81 8.38 -2.51 13.50
N ARG A 82 8.71 -2.60 14.81
CA ARG A 82 8.55 -3.84 15.57
C ARG A 82 7.10 -4.33 15.65
N GLN A 83 6.12 -3.42 15.73
CA GLN A 83 4.70 -3.83 15.77
C GLN A 83 4.24 -4.38 14.41
N LEU A 84 4.55 -3.69 13.32
CA LEU A 84 4.14 -4.10 11.97
C LEU A 84 4.88 -5.37 11.52
N GLU A 85 6.15 -5.52 11.85
CA GLU A 85 6.91 -6.71 11.54
C GLU A 85 6.34 -7.95 12.25
N ARG A 86 6.02 -7.85 13.55
CA ARG A 86 5.32 -8.91 14.32
C ARG A 86 3.95 -9.24 13.76
N ALA A 87 3.26 -8.27 13.17
CA ALA A 87 1.98 -8.47 12.51
C ALA A 87 2.12 -9.14 11.13
N GLY A 88 3.34 -9.29 10.61
CA GLY A 88 3.64 -10.00 9.36
C GLY A 88 3.98 -9.12 8.17
N ALA A 89 4.36 -7.86 8.40
CA ALA A 89 4.91 -7.00 7.35
C ALA A 89 6.25 -7.55 6.85
N SER A 90 6.40 -7.65 5.52
CA SER A 90 7.65 -8.04 4.86
C SER A 90 8.47 -6.82 4.43
N CYS A 91 7.81 -5.69 4.19
CA CYS A 91 8.42 -4.41 3.91
C CYS A 91 7.57 -3.30 4.56
N ILE A 92 8.22 -2.32 5.17
CA ILE A 92 7.55 -1.22 5.87
C ILE A 92 7.97 0.09 5.20
N GLN A 93 6.98 0.80 4.64
CA GLN A 93 7.17 2.11 4.04
C GLN A 93 7.02 3.19 5.10
N ILE A 94 7.94 4.16 5.10
CA ILE A 94 7.91 5.36 5.93
C ILE A 94 8.16 6.57 5.04
N GLU A 95 7.34 7.62 5.19
CA GLU A 95 7.42 8.82 4.38
C GLU A 95 7.85 10.06 5.17
N ASP A 96 8.33 11.06 4.45
CA ASP A 96 8.88 12.32 4.98
C ASP A 96 7.85 13.43 5.18
N GLN A 97 6.54 13.17 5.04
CA GLN A 97 5.54 14.21 5.28
C GLN A 97 5.51 14.68 6.75
N VAL A 98 5.10 15.95 6.94
CA VAL A 98 4.75 16.46 8.27
C VAL A 98 3.44 15.81 8.71
N PHE A 99 3.40 15.35 9.98
CA PHE A 99 2.18 14.78 10.56
C PHE A 99 1.19 15.91 10.99
N PRO A 100 -0.12 15.79 10.76
CA PRO A 100 -0.80 14.68 10.06
C PRO A 100 -0.57 14.73 8.55
N LYS A 101 -0.19 13.59 7.98
CA LYS A 101 0.07 13.47 6.53
C LYS A 101 -1.21 13.62 5.72
N LYS A 102 -1.05 13.88 4.43
CA LYS A 102 -2.11 13.89 3.42
C LYS A 102 -1.81 12.84 2.34
N CYS A 103 -2.84 12.40 1.63
CA CYS A 103 -2.64 11.54 0.46
C CYS A 103 -1.62 12.17 -0.52
N GLY A 104 -0.72 11.36 -1.08
CA GLY A 104 0.33 11.80 -2.00
C GLY A 104 -0.17 12.63 -3.20
N HIS A 105 -1.46 12.50 -3.56
CA HIS A 105 -2.10 13.24 -4.66
C HIS A 105 -2.84 14.51 -4.22
N PHE A 106 -2.85 14.87 -2.92
CA PHE A 106 -3.47 16.09 -2.41
C PHE A 106 -2.50 17.27 -2.42
N ASP A 107 -3.04 18.47 -2.56
CA ASP A 107 -2.28 19.72 -2.45
C ASP A 107 -2.02 20.12 -0.98
N GLY A 108 -1.03 21.00 -0.78
CA GLY A 108 -0.71 21.54 0.54
C GLY A 108 -0.07 20.54 1.48
N LYS A 109 0.66 19.57 0.95
CA LYS A 109 1.59 18.72 1.71
C LYS A 109 2.80 19.53 2.15
N GLU A 110 3.39 19.13 3.25
CA GLU A 110 4.67 19.62 3.73
C GLU A 110 5.55 18.43 4.08
N VAL A 111 6.86 18.56 3.91
CA VAL A 111 7.84 17.54 4.29
C VAL A 111 8.68 18.04 5.46
N VAL A 112 9.10 17.12 6.32
CA VAL A 112 10.01 17.42 7.42
C VAL A 112 11.41 17.74 6.87
N GLU A 113 12.26 18.35 7.69
CA GLU A 113 13.67 18.54 7.36
C GLU A 113 14.33 17.18 7.04
N THR A 114 15.23 17.19 6.06
CA THR A 114 15.89 15.97 5.59
C THR A 114 16.57 15.21 6.71
N GLU A 115 17.20 15.90 7.66
CA GLU A 115 17.87 15.26 8.81
C GLU A 115 16.90 14.54 9.74
N GLU A 116 15.68 15.06 9.91
CA GLU A 116 14.64 14.38 10.68
C GLU A 116 14.19 13.10 9.97
N PHE A 117 13.99 13.15 8.65
CA PHE A 117 13.62 11.98 7.87
C PHE A 117 14.73 10.91 7.91
N ILE A 118 15.99 11.29 7.75
CA ILE A 118 17.14 10.39 7.86
C ILE A 118 17.19 9.74 9.25
N ALA A 119 16.92 10.47 10.32
CA ALA A 119 16.87 9.92 11.67
C ALA A 119 15.73 8.88 11.82
N LYS A 120 14.56 9.12 11.21
CA LYS A 120 13.45 8.15 11.18
C LYS A 120 13.86 6.86 10.45
N ILE A 121 14.50 6.96 9.28
CA ILE A 121 14.94 5.79 8.51
C ILE A 121 16.00 5.00 9.28
N LYS A 122 17.01 5.65 9.89
CA LYS A 122 18.00 4.98 10.75
C LYS A 122 17.32 4.22 11.90
N ALA A 123 16.37 4.86 12.59
CA ALA A 123 15.63 4.21 13.67
C ALA A 123 14.80 3.01 13.19
N ALA A 124 14.25 3.06 11.98
CA ALA A 124 13.54 1.94 11.36
C ALA A 124 14.50 0.77 11.07
N VAL A 125 15.64 1.07 10.46
CA VAL A 125 16.69 0.08 10.13
C VAL A 125 17.25 -0.58 11.40
N ASP A 126 17.51 0.19 12.43
CA ASP A 126 18.03 -0.33 13.71
C ASP A 126 16.98 -1.18 14.47
N ALA A 127 15.70 -0.93 14.25
CA ALA A 127 14.62 -1.59 15.00
C ALA A 127 14.10 -2.87 14.33
N ARG A 128 14.31 -3.04 13.03
CA ARG A 128 13.85 -4.21 12.26
C ARG A 128 14.63 -5.47 12.64
N ASP A 129 13.97 -6.61 12.50
CA ASP A 129 14.60 -7.93 12.60
C ASP A 129 14.83 -8.51 11.18
N HIS A 130 13.79 -8.54 10.33
CA HIS A 130 13.86 -9.12 8.98
C HIS A 130 13.12 -8.31 7.89
N ALA A 131 12.23 -7.37 8.27
CA ALA A 131 11.48 -6.58 7.30
C ALA A 131 12.39 -5.62 6.52
N LEU A 132 12.09 -5.43 5.24
CA LEU A 132 12.72 -4.39 4.44
C LEU A 132 12.16 -3.01 4.84
N ILE A 133 12.99 -1.98 4.76
CA ILE A 133 12.58 -0.59 4.96
C ILE A 133 12.51 0.12 3.61
N MET A 134 11.31 0.64 3.29
CA MET A 134 11.08 1.47 2.12
C MET A 134 11.00 2.94 2.54
N ALA A 135 11.91 3.76 2.02
CA ALA A 135 11.89 5.20 2.22
C ALA A 135 11.10 5.87 1.10
N ARG A 136 10.00 6.54 1.46
CA ARG A 136 9.19 7.35 0.55
C ARG A 136 9.45 8.82 0.79
N THR A 137 9.61 9.59 -0.31
CA THR A 137 9.65 11.05 -0.24
C THR A 137 8.56 11.67 -1.09
N ASP A 138 7.88 12.65 -0.53
CA ASP A 138 6.90 13.52 -1.19
C ASP A 138 7.50 14.89 -1.57
N ALA A 139 8.81 15.09 -1.41
CA ALA A 139 9.52 16.34 -1.63
C ALA A 139 9.37 16.88 -3.07
N ALA A 140 9.23 16.00 -4.09
CA ALA A 140 9.03 16.45 -5.47
C ALA A 140 7.80 17.35 -5.67
N ALA A 141 6.77 17.18 -4.84
CA ALA A 141 5.58 18.02 -4.87
C ALA A 141 5.62 19.18 -3.86
N CYS A 142 6.50 19.15 -2.86
CA CYS A 142 6.58 20.12 -1.78
C CYS A 142 7.72 21.14 -1.96
N THR A 143 8.87 20.68 -2.44
CA THR A 143 10.10 21.46 -2.60
C THR A 143 10.59 21.43 -4.06
N SER A 144 11.27 20.35 -4.46
CA SER A 144 11.72 20.14 -5.84
C SER A 144 11.99 18.66 -6.14
N PHE A 145 12.08 18.32 -7.43
CA PHE A 145 12.49 16.98 -7.87
C PHE A 145 13.93 16.66 -7.43
N GLU A 146 14.82 17.65 -7.49
CA GLU A 146 16.23 17.51 -7.08
C GLU A 146 16.36 17.22 -5.57
N ASP A 147 15.55 17.88 -4.73
CA ASP A 147 15.49 17.60 -3.29
C ASP A 147 14.99 16.17 -3.03
N ALA A 148 13.94 15.74 -3.76
CA ALA A 148 13.46 14.37 -3.65
C ALA A 148 14.54 13.33 -4.03
N VAL A 149 15.31 13.59 -5.09
CA VAL A 149 16.44 12.74 -5.49
C VAL A 149 17.53 12.72 -4.42
N ASP A 150 17.88 13.86 -3.82
CA ASP A 150 18.87 13.92 -2.73
C ASP A 150 18.39 13.13 -1.51
N ARG A 151 17.13 13.28 -1.12
CA ARG A 151 16.51 12.51 -0.03
C ARG A 151 16.56 10.99 -0.29
N CYS A 152 16.28 10.55 -1.51
CA CYS A 152 16.44 9.14 -1.90
C CYS A 152 17.85 8.63 -1.67
N ARG A 153 18.87 9.37 -2.12
CA ARG A 153 20.28 9.00 -1.92
C ARG A 153 20.64 8.89 -0.46
N ARG A 154 20.30 9.89 0.32
CA ARG A 154 20.62 9.97 1.75
C ARG A 154 19.88 8.93 2.58
N THR A 155 18.63 8.58 2.22
CA THR A 155 17.91 7.49 2.88
C THR A 155 18.49 6.12 2.54
N LEU A 156 18.98 5.91 1.32
CA LEU A 156 19.74 4.70 0.97
C LEU A 156 21.02 4.58 1.81
N GLU A 157 21.79 5.68 1.96
CA GLU A 157 22.96 5.72 2.83
C GLU A 157 22.62 5.47 4.30
N ALA A 158 21.40 5.83 4.73
CA ALA A 158 20.89 5.55 6.05
C ALA A 158 20.41 4.09 6.25
N GLY A 159 20.44 3.27 5.20
CA GLY A 159 20.15 1.84 5.24
C GLY A 159 18.77 1.44 4.74
N ALA A 160 18.01 2.31 4.06
CA ALA A 160 16.79 1.93 3.35
C ALA A 160 17.10 0.90 2.26
N ASP A 161 16.22 -0.08 2.08
CA ASP A 161 16.39 -1.17 1.09
C ASP A 161 15.69 -0.85 -0.23
N VAL A 162 14.59 -0.10 -0.17
CA VAL A 162 13.74 0.27 -1.30
C VAL A 162 13.46 1.76 -1.26
N LEU A 163 13.41 2.39 -2.41
CA LEU A 163 13.15 3.82 -2.55
C LEU A 163 11.85 4.08 -3.29
N PHE A 164 11.12 5.09 -2.85
CA PHE A 164 9.88 5.52 -3.45
C PHE A 164 9.82 7.05 -3.53
N LEU A 165 9.96 7.60 -4.73
CA LEU A 165 9.76 9.02 -5.00
C LEU A 165 8.33 9.22 -5.51
N GLU A 166 7.48 9.87 -4.69
CA GLU A 166 6.06 10.07 -4.99
C GLU A 166 5.84 11.26 -5.92
N GLY A 167 4.89 11.08 -6.84
CA GLY A 167 4.30 12.16 -7.62
C GLY A 167 5.15 12.80 -8.70
N PRO A 168 6.01 12.06 -9.46
CA PRO A 168 6.63 12.62 -10.66
C PRO A 168 5.55 13.03 -11.67
N ARG A 169 5.74 14.17 -12.33
CA ARG A 169 4.71 14.80 -13.17
C ARG A 169 4.94 14.58 -14.65
N THR A 170 6.14 14.20 -15.06
CA THR A 170 6.48 14.01 -16.46
C THR A 170 7.16 12.66 -16.70
N ARG A 171 7.13 12.19 -17.96
CA ARG A 171 7.84 10.97 -18.37
C ARG A 171 9.34 11.10 -18.16
N GLU A 172 9.88 12.29 -18.36
CA GLU A 172 11.29 12.60 -18.20
C GLU A 172 11.71 12.53 -16.72
N GLU A 173 10.88 13.01 -15.79
CA GLU A 173 11.12 12.85 -14.36
C GLU A 173 11.08 11.37 -13.97
N ILE A 174 10.06 10.62 -14.44
CA ILE A 174 9.97 9.18 -14.19
C ILE A 174 11.24 8.46 -14.64
N ALA A 175 11.75 8.74 -15.84
CA ALA A 175 12.94 8.08 -16.38
C ALA A 175 14.21 8.36 -15.55
N LYS A 176 14.29 9.51 -14.88
CA LYS A 176 15.44 9.89 -14.03
C LYS A 176 15.43 9.25 -12.64
N ILE A 177 14.28 8.78 -12.14
CA ILE A 177 14.16 8.24 -10.78
C ILE A 177 15.10 7.05 -10.55
N PRO A 178 15.11 5.98 -11.38
CA PRO A 178 16.00 4.84 -11.16
C PRO A 178 17.49 5.19 -11.28
N GLU A 179 17.83 6.29 -11.95
CA GLU A 179 19.20 6.77 -12.07
C GLU A 179 19.69 7.51 -10.79
N ALA A 180 18.76 7.88 -9.90
CA ALA A 180 19.07 8.65 -8.71
C ALA A 180 19.97 7.89 -7.73
N ALA A 181 19.80 6.57 -7.61
CA ALA A 181 20.55 5.72 -6.68
C ALA A 181 20.57 4.26 -7.16
N ASN A 182 21.59 3.51 -6.77
CA ASN A 182 21.70 2.08 -7.09
C ASN A 182 20.87 1.24 -6.07
N ALA A 183 19.55 1.33 -6.16
CA ALA A 183 18.61 0.64 -5.30
C ALA A 183 17.32 0.27 -6.08
N PRO A 184 16.52 -0.69 -5.59
CA PRO A 184 15.19 -0.94 -6.13
C PRO A 184 14.29 0.28 -5.93
N PHE A 185 13.63 0.75 -7.01
CA PHE A 185 12.62 1.80 -6.94
C PHE A 185 11.22 1.26 -7.17
N LEU A 186 10.27 1.80 -6.41
CA LEU A 186 8.83 1.63 -6.61
C LEU A 186 8.28 2.91 -7.27
N LEU A 187 7.40 2.75 -8.27
CA LEU A 187 6.58 3.83 -8.82
C LEU A 187 5.10 3.54 -8.58
N ASN A 188 4.37 4.52 -8.05
CA ASN A 188 2.93 4.44 -7.83
C ASN A 188 2.17 5.04 -9.01
N LEU A 189 1.22 4.27 -9.55
CA LEU A 189 0.31 4.69 -10.63
C LEU A 189 -1.13 4.73 -10.08
N VAL A 190 -1.72 5.91 -10.04
CA VAL A 190 -3.10 6.11 -9.59
C VAL A 190 -3.94 6.64 -10.75
N TYR A 191 -5.01 5.93 -11.07
CA TYR A 191 -5.97 6.38 -12.07
C TYR A 191 -6.62 7.70 -11.62
N GLY A 192 -6.52 8.73 -12.45
CA GLY A 192 -6.97 10.08 -12.12
C GLY A 192 -5.99 10.90 -11.26
N GLY A 193 -4.80 10.38 -10.98
CA GLY A 193 -3.70 11.11 -10.34
C GLY A 193 -2.88 11.95 -11.33
N ASN A 194 -1.82 12.60 -10.82
CA ASN A 194 -0.97 13.50 -11.59
C ASN A 194 0.20 12.80 -12.32
N THR A 195 0.55 11.58 -11.89
CA THR A 195 1.64 10.81 -12.49
C THR A 195 1.20 10.19 -13.82
N PRO A 196 1.95 10.35 -14.92
CA PRO A 196 1.64 9.71 -16.20
C PRO A 196 1.55 8.20 -16.07
N ILE A 197 0.49 7.60 -16.64
CA ILE A 197 0.30 6.15 -16.66
C ILE A 197 1.18 5.55 -17.76
N LEU A 198 2.12 4.70 -17.35
CA LEU A 198 3.00 3.93 -18.22
C LEU A 198 2.78 2.44 -18.01
N THR A 199 3.12 1.64 -19.01
CA THR A 199 3.03 0.18 -18.92
C THR A 199 4.14 -0.38 -18.03
N GLN A 200 3.90 -1.56 -17.44
CA GLN A 200 4.92 -2.28 -16.69
C GLN A 200 6.20 -2.49 -17.51
N GLN A 201 6.07 -2.77 -18.82
CA GLN A 201 7.22 -3.00 -19.69
C GLN A 201 8.06 -1.73 -19.88
N GLU A 202 7.43 -0.58 -20.09
CA GLU A 202 8.14 0.72 -20.18
C GLU A 202 8.87 1.03 -18.88
N LEU A 203 8.22 0.85 -17.72
CA LEU A 203 8.81 1.10 -16.41
C LEU A 203 9.96 0.13 -16.09
N ALA A 204 9.85 -1.14 -16.47
CA ALA A 204 10.94 -2.10 -16.35
C ALA A 204 12.15 -1.70 -17.21
N GLN A 205 11.93 -1.20 -18.44
CA GLN A 205 12.99 -0.68 -19.31
C GLN A 205 13.66 0.58 -18.73
N MET A 206 12.93 1.39 -17.95
CA MET A 206 13.47 2.54 -17.23
C MET A 206 14.25 2.13 -15.96
N GLY A 207 14.14 0.87 -15.49
CA GLY A 207 14.85 0.37 -14.32
C GLY A 207 14.03 0.27 -13.03
N PHE A 208 12.72 0.46 -13.07
CA PHE A 208 11.87 0.26 -11.89
C PHE A 208 11.74 -1.22 -11.52
N ALA A 209 11.92 -1.53 -10.25
CA ALA A 209 11.73 -2.88 -9.70
C ALA A 209 10.24 -3.20 -9.45
N MET A 210 9.47 -2.21 -9.03
CA MET A 210 8.07 -2.37 -8.62
C MET A 210 7.18 -1.28 -9.23
N VAL A 211 5.98 -1.69 -9.63
CA VAL A 211 4.90 -0.79 -10.08
C VAL A 211 3.71 -1.00 -9.17
N LEU A 212 3.37 0.02 -8.41
CA LEU A 212 2.28 0.01 -7.45
C LEU A 212 1.00 0.58 -8.08
N TYR A 213 -0.10 -0.14 -7.88
CA TYR A 213 -1.47 0.34 -8.13
C TYR A 213 -2.21 0.43 -6.80
N ALA A 214 -1.84 1.42 -5.96
CA ALA A 214 -2.30 1.53 -4.58
C ALA A 214 -3.83 1.52 -4.43
N ASN A 215 -4.55 2.15 -5.36
CA ASN A 215 -6.00 2.40 -5.23
C ASN A 215 -6.86 1.66 -6.26
N ALA A 216 -6.30 0.84 -7.15
CA ALA A 216 -7.06 0.22 -8.24
C ALA A 216 -8.20 -0.67 -7.71
N ALA A 217 -7.93 -1.55 -6.74
CA ALA A 217 -8.94 -2.41 -6.13
C ALA A 217 -10.01 -1.60 -5.37
N LEU A 218 -9.63 -0.55 -4.63
CA LEU A 218 -10.54 0.36 -3.96
C LEU A 218 -11.48 1.07 -4.95
N GLN A 219 -10.93 1.65 -6.02
CA GLN A 219 -11.70 2.37 -7.04
C GLN A 219 -12.67 1.43 -7.77
N ALA A 220 -12.23 0.20 -8.06
CA ALA A 220 -13.08 -0.84 -8.65
C ALA A 220 -14.21 -1.24 -7.71
N ALA A 221 -13.94 -1.42 -6.40
CA ALA A 221 -14.95 -1.73 -5.40
C ALA A 221 -16.01 -0.63 -5.29
N ILE A 222 -15.61 0.64 -5.27
CA ILE A 222 -16.54 1.79 -5.25
C ILE A 222 -17.46 1.73 -6.46
N SER A 223 -16.90 1.62 -7.67
CA SER A 223 -17.67 1.59 -8.91
C SER A 223 -18.62 0.39 -8.99
N GLY A 224 -18.16 -0.79 -8.58
CA GLY A 224 -18.97 -2.00 -8.52
C GLY A 224 -20.13 -1.89 -7.54
N MET A 225 -19.87 -1.44 -6.32
CA MET A 225 -20.90 -1.23 -5.31
C MET A 225 -21.94 -0.21 -5.75
N GLN A 226 -21.52 0.94 -6.29
CA GLN A 226 -22.43 1.97 -6.78
C GLN A 226 -23.34 1.46 -7.90
N ARG A 227 -22.82 0.68 -8.83
CA ARG A 227 -23.55 0.11 -9.96
C ARG A 227 -24.60 -0.89 -9.48
N VAL A 228 -24.19 -1.86 -8.68
CA VAL A 228 -25.10 -2.92 -8.20
C VAL A 228 -26.15 -2.39 -7.25
N LEU A 229 -25.76 -1.60 -6.25
CA LEU A 229 -26.70 -1.01 -5.29
C LEU A 229 -27.65 0.02 -5.93
N GLY A 230 -27.12 0.79 -6.90
CA GLY A 230 -27.95 1.72 -7.69
C GLY A 230 -29.01 1.00 -8.51
N HIS A 231 -28.69 -0.13 -9.13
CA HIS A 231 -29.64 -0.98 -9.83
C HIS A 231 -30.72 -1.52 -8.88
N ILE A 232 -30.31 -2.10 -7.75
CA ILE A 232 -31.25 -2.62 -6.74
C ILE A 232 -32.19 -1.52 -6.23
N LYS A 233 -31.65 -0.32 -5.94
CA LYS A 233 -32.45 0.83 -5.51
C LYS A 233 -33.52 1.23 -6.54
N THR A 234 -33.19 1.14 -7.82
CA THR A 234 -34.11 1.57 -8.91
C THR A 234 -35.12 0.51 -9.26
N THR A 235 -34.74 -0.76 -9.25
CA THR A 235 -35.60 -1.88 -9.73
C THR A 235 -36.24 -2.70 -8.62
N GLY A 236 -35.70 -2.60 -7.39
CA GLY A 236 -36.08 -3.46 -6.25
C GLY A 236 -35.54 -4.91 -6.36
N SER A 237 -34.66 -5.19 -7.31
CA SER A 237 -34.12 -6.53 -7.59
C SER A 237 -32.65 -6.49 -7.94
N ILE A 238 -31.94 -7.60 -7.70
CA ILE A 238 -30.57 -7.85 -8.21
C ILE A 238 -30.59 -8.52 -9.59
N ASP A 239 -31.76 -8.89 -10.09
CA ASP A 239 -31.90 -9.53 -11.38
C ASP A 239 -31.37 -8.64 -12.52
N GLY A 240 -30.67 -9.25 -13.47
CA GLY A 240 -29.92 -8.51 -14.52
C GLY A 240 -28.50 -8.08 -14.15
N MET A 241 -28.04 -8.32 -12.89
CA MET A 241 -26.70 -7.96 -12.42
C MET A 241 -25.78 -9.17 -12.19
N GLN A 242 -26.13 -10.34 -12.70
CA GLN A 242 -25.40 -11.59 -12.41
C GLN A 242 -23.95 -11.57 -12.90
N SER A 243 -23.64 -10.83 -13.98
CA SER A 243 -22.27 -10.66 -14.48
C SER A 243 -21.43 -9.65 -13.68
N GLU A 244 -22.07 -8.86 -12.82
CA GLU A 244 -21.44 -7.77 -12.06
C GLU A 244 -21.12 -8.16 -10.61
N VAL A 245 -21.57 -9.34 -10.18
CA VAL A 245 -21.38 -9.83 -8.81
C VAL A 245 -20.72 -11.22 -8.81
N ALA A 246 -19.87 -11.47 -7.84
CA ALA A 246 -19.34 -12.80 -7.63
C ALA A 246 -20.49 -13.76 -7.26
N SER A 247 -20.46 -14.98 -7.81
CA SER A 247 -21.40 -16.03 -7.40
C SER A 247 -21.26 -16.39 -5.92
N PHE A 248 -22.28 -17.03 -5.34
CA PHE A 248 -22.20 -17.53 -3.97
C PHE A 248 -21.02 -18.49 -3.81
N ASP A 249 -20.82 -19.41 -4.75
CA ASP A 249 -19.75 -20.41 -4.69
C ASP A 249 -18.36 -19.78 -4.82
N GLU A 250 -18.20 -18.80 -5.72
CA GLU A 250 -16.95 -18.04 -5.86
C GLU A 250 -16.60 -17.28 -4.59
N ARG A 251 -17.58 -16.65 -3.94
CA ARG A 251 -17.37 -15.98 -2.66
C ARG A 251 -16.89 -16.98 -1.59
N GLN A 252 -17.52 -18.18 -1.51
CA GLN A 252 -17.12 -19.22 -0.55
C GLN A 252 -15.72 -19.78 -0.87
N ARG A 253 -15.39 -19.95 -2.14
CA ARG A 253 -14.07 -20.39 -2.58
C ARG A 253 -12.98 -19.43 -2.11
N LEU A 254 -13.15 -18.14 -2.38
CA LEU A 254 -12.19 -17.08 -2.02
C LEU A 254 -11.92 -17.01 -0.51
N VAL A 255 -12.93 -17.23 0.33
CA VAL A 255 -12.76 -17.25 1.80
C VAL A 255 -12.37 -18.62 2.35
N ASN A 256 -12.00 -19.55 1.48
CA ASN A 256 -11.54 -20.90 1.84
C ASN A 256 -12.53 -21.70 2.70
N LYS A 257 -13.85 -21.56 2.44
CA LYS A 257 -14.88 -22.28 3.19
C LYS A 257 -14.69 -23.80 3.19
N PRO A 258 -14.30 -24.47 2.07
CA PRO A 258 -14.07 -25.93 2.08
C PRO A 258 -13.07 -26.40 3.13
N PHE A 259 -12.03 -25.63 3.42
CA PHE A 259 -11.08 -25.94 4.49
C PHE A 259 -11.76 -25.96 5.87
N TYR A 260 -12.61 -24.99 6.16
CA TYR A 260 -13.34 -24.92 7.43
C TYR A 260 -14.40 -26.02 7.54
N ASP A 261 -15.08 -26.38 6.43
CA ASP A 261 -16.03 -27.51 6.41
C ASP A 261 -15.33 -28.84 6.74
N ALA A 262 -14.13 -29.03 6.20
CA ALA A 262 -13.32 -30.21 6.52
C ALA A 262 -12.89 -30.25 8.01
N LEU A 263 -12.58 -29.09 8.61
CA LEU A 263 -12.28 -28.98 10.03
C LEU A 263 -13.51 -29.26 10.89
N GLU A 264 -14.68 -28.75 10.54
CA GLU A 264 -15.94 -29.03 11.24
C GLU A 264 -16.23 -30.53 11.23
N GLN A 265 -16.12 -31.20 10.08
CA GLN A 265 -16.29 -32.64 9.97
C GLN A 265 -15.27 -33.42 10.82
N LYS A 266 -14.02 -33.00 10.80
CA LYS A 266 -12.94 -33.64 11.56
C LYS A 266 -13.16 -33.60 13.08
N TYR A 267 -13.74 -32.50 13.57
CA TYR A 267 -13.94 -32.25 15.01
C TYR A 267 -15.40 -32.41 15.47
N ALA A 268 -16.30 -32.89 14.59
CA ALA A 268 -17.68 -33.15 14.97
C ALA A 268 -17.72 -34.19 16.10
N ILE A 269 -18.43 -33.89 17.17
CA ILE A 269 -18.76 -34.85 18.24
C ILE A 269 -19.98 -35.62 17.73
N GLY A 270 -19.78 -36.93 17.50
CA GLY A 270 -20.84 -37.86 17.05
C GLY A 270 -21.96 -38.07 18.09
#